data_736170bcdf0dbc34b5558dae7b280d7d
#
_entry.id   736170bcdf0dbc34b5558dae7b280d7d
#
_cell.length_a   1.000
_cell.length_b   1.000
_cell.length_c   1.000
_cell.angle_alpha   90.00
_cell.angle_beta   90.00
_cell.angle_gamma   90.00
#
_symmetry.space_group_name_H-M   'P 1'
#
loop_
_entity.id
_entity.type
_entity.pdbx_description
1 polymer ?
#
loop_
_entity_poly.entity_id
_entity_poly.type
_entity_poly.pdbx_seq_one_letter_code
_entity_poly.pdbx_strand_id
1 'polypeptide(L)'
;MNKKLTVTLIALMMVFTACTPTAGEAGPAGEQGPAGAQGPAGEVSQEDIDAAVEAALAEPEAEVGGTLVIYSGRKESLVADIIAEFATTSGVEVEVRYAKSPALAGTVVLEGAISPADVFFSQDPVSLGVIAKEGLFDRLPDSVLDNVPAWAVDKNGYWVGTSGRSRSLVIDTRDVTDAELPSDIYGLADEKFRNRLGLAPTNGSFIAMVACMIESDGEEKVLDWLTTINGLGYGEYPKNSPQVAAAAAGELDIGMINHYYTLRVLAEDSSAPIKNVYLDGGCGAMVMPAGVGILSSSQNKPAAMAFIEFLHSKSAQETFTNTVYEFPLVAGIEPNELLPDINLSLIHI
;
A
#
# COMPACT_ATOMS: atom_id res chain seq x y z
N MET A 1 48.28 12.83 29.54
CA MET A 1 48.13 13.86 30.59
C MET A 1 46.71 13.79 31.14
N ASN A 2 46.59 13.34 32.40
CA ASN A 2 45.35 13.11 33.12
C ASN A 2 44.61 14.41 33.48
N LYS A 3 43.30 14.45 33.41
CA LYS A 3 42.48 15.19 34.38
C LYS A 3 41.13 14.47 34.58
N LYS A 4 41.06 13.82 35.74
CA LYS A 4 39.81 13.35 36.35
C LYS A 4 39.07 14.56 36.90
N LEU A 5 37.76 14.63 36.65
CA LEU A 5 36.89 15.62 37.30
C LEU A 5 35.98 14.84 38.28
N THR A 6 36.21 15.09 39.57
CA THR A 6 35.50 14.56 40.72
C THR A 6 34.32 15.48 41.02
N VAL A 7 33.09 14.95 41.04
CA VAL A 7 31.88 15.69 41.48
C VAL A 7 31.63 15.35 42.94
N THR A 8 31.70 16.36 43.80
CA THR A 8 31.47 16.26 45.25
C THR A 8 30.00 16.49 45.56
N LEU A 9 29.36 15.53 46.20
CA LEU A 9 27.98 15.61 46.69
C LEU A 9 28.00 16.29 48.08
N ILE A 10 27.37 17.46 48.20
CA ILE A 10 27.20 18.14 49.51
C ILE A 10 25.79 17.82 50.00
N ALA A 11 25.70 17.03 51.08
CA ALA A 11 24.48 16.77 51.85
C ALA A 11 24.33 17.88 52.90
N LEU A 12 23.24 18.67 52.82
CA LEU A 12 22.91 19.70 53.80
C LEU A 12 21.99 19.10 54.87
N MET A 13 22.50 18.84 56.07
CA MET A 13 21.75 18.46 57.26
C MET A 13 21.19 19.71 57.94
N MET A 14 19.86 19.88 57.93
CA MET A 14 19.19 20.85 58.78
C MET A 14 18.83 20.23 60.14
N VAL A 15 19.42 20.77 61.18
CA VAL A 15 19.09 20.45 62.57
C VAL A 15 17.97 21.37 63.01
N PHE A 16 16.77 20.88 63.27
CA PHE A 16 15.71 21.62 63.92
C PHE A 16 15.77 21.39 65.45
N THR A 17 16.02 22.48 66.17
CA THR A 17 15.95 22.51 67.61
C THR A 17 14.51 22.73 68.02
N ALA A 18 13.88 21.73 68.62
CA ALA A 18 12.50 21.83 69.16
C ALA A 18 12.51 22.40 70.57
N CYS A 19 11.89 23.55 70.77
CA CYS A 19 11.47 24.05 72.08
C CYS A 19 10.22 23.28 72.50
N THR A 20 10.26 22.55 73.61
CA THR A 20 9.10 21.91 74.23
C THR A 20 8.39 22.90 75.16
N PRO A 21 7.09 23.21 74.97
CA PRO A 21 6.23 23.74 76.03
C PRO A 21 5.69 22.63 76.88
N THR A 22 5.77 22.75 78.20
CA THR A 22 5.14 21.89 79.18
C THR A 22 3.64 22.01 79.06
N ALA A 23 2.98 20.95 78.61
CA ALA A 23 1.51 20.88 78.59
C ALA A 23 1.02 20.21 79.92
N GLY A 24 -0.04 20.80 80.46
CA GLY A 24 -0.74 20.24 81.64
C GLY A 24 -1.40 18.92 81.34
N GLU A 25 -1.61 18.12 82.40
CA GLU A 25 -2.18 16.77 82.36
C GLU A 25 -3.55 16.80 81.65
N ALA A 26 -3.68 15.99 80.58
CA ALA A 26 -4.90 15.74 79.86
C ALA A 26 -5.84 14.82 80.68
N GLY A 27 -7.09 15.17 80.83
CA GLY A 27 -8.11 14.32 81.45
C GLY A 27 -8.26 12.98 80.68
N PRO A 28 -8.85 11.96 81.28
CA PRO A 28 -9.00 10.65 80.69
C PRO A 28 -9.81 10.73 79.39
N ALA A 29 -9.34 10.06 78.38
CA ALA A 29 -10.01 9.94 77.08
C ALA A 29 -11.33 9.20 77.26
N GLY A 30 -12.43 9.75 76.69
CA GLY A 30 -13.71 9.07 76.64
C GLY A 30 -13.59 7.76 75.85
N GLU A 31 -14.37 6.76 76.23
CA GLU A 31 -14.44 5.47 75.57
C GLU A 31 -14.84 5.65 74.09
N GLN A 32 -14.06 5.01 73.26
CA GLN A 32 -14.31 4.99 71.77
C GLN A 32 -15.61 4.18 71.52
N GLY A 33 -16.60 4.80 70.89
CA GLY A 33 -17.81 4.10 70.48
C GLY A 33 -17.52 2.90 69.58
N PRO A 34 -18.41 1.90 69.54
CA PRO A 34 -18.24 0.74 68.68
C PRO A 34 -18.11 1.14 67.20
N ALA A 35 -17.19 0.48 66.48
CA ALA A 35 -17.01 0.66 65.04
C ALA A 35 -18.31 0.32 64.34
N GLY A 36 -18.75 1.21 63.39
CA GLY A 36 -19.91 0.98 62.60
C GLY A 36 -19.77 -0.33 61.79
N ALA A 37 -20.88 -1.02 61.59
CA ALA A 37 -20.90 -2.25 60.80
C ALA A 37 -20.39 -1.96 59.40
N GLN A 38 -19.47 -2.81 58.93
CA GLN A 38 -18.97 -2.77 57.53
C GLN A 38 -20.14 -3.04 56.59
N GLY A 39 -20.39 -2.14 55.66
CA GLY A 39 -21.43 -2.31 54.62
C GLY A 39 -21.14 -3.61 53.83
N PRO A 40 -22.17 -4.22 53.22
CA PRO A 40 -21.99 -5.39 52.39
C PRO A 40 -21.00 -5.07 51.25
N ALA A 41 -20.07 -6.00 51.02
CA ALA A 41 -19.18 -5.94 49.86
C ALA A 41 -20.05 -5.88 48.59
N GLY A 42 -19.86 -4.86 47.75
CA GLY A 42 -20.55 -4.81 46.45
C GLY A 42 -20.13 -6.05 45.66
N GLU A 43 -21.09 -6.86 45.25
CA GLU A 43 -20.86 -7.93 44.31
C GLU A 43 -20.52 -7.30 42.94
N VAL A 44 -19.28 -7.41 42.50
CA VAL A 44 -18.88 -7.07 41.14
C VAL A 44 -19.41 -8.18 40.26
N SER A 45 -20.28 -7.87 39.31
CA SER A 45 -20.80 -8.86 38.39
C SER A 45 -19.72 -9.38 37.44
N GLN A 46 -19.90 -10.61 36.94
CA GLN A 46 -19.00 -11.14 35.93
C GLN A 46 -18.96 -10.24 34.67
N GLU A 47 -20.10 -9.61 34.35
CA GLU A 47 -20.25 -8.66 33.24
C GLU A 47 -19.40 -7.39 33.46
N ASP A 48 -19.32 -6.88 34.72
CA ASP A 48 -18.44 -5.74 35.03
C ASP A 48 -16.93 -6.13 34.98
N ILE A 49 -16.61 -7.36 35.34
CA ILE A 49 -15.25 -7.87 35.24
C ILE A 49 -14.87 -8.03 33.76
N ASP A 50 -15.74 -8.65 32.95
CA ASP A 50 -15.50 -8.85 31.53
C ASP A 50 -15.37 -7.52 30.79
N ALA A 51 -16.24 -6.54 31.10
CA ALA A 51 -16.15 -5.18 30.56
C ALA A 51 -14.85 -4.45 30.99
N ALA A 52 -14.43 -4.60 32.24
CA ALA A 52 -13.19 -4.02 32.73
C ALA A 52 -11.95 -4.68 32.13
N VAL A 53 -12.01 -5.98 31.87
CA VAL A 53 -10.94 -6.74 31.18
C VAL A 53 -10.87 -6.33 29.71
N GLU A 54 -12.01 -6.20 29.03
CA GLU A 54 -12.07 -5.72 27.65
C GLU A 54 -11.56 -4.28 27.54
N ALA A 55 -11.93 -3.39 28.47
CA ALA A 55 -11.42 -2.01 28.52
C ALA A 55 -9.91 -1.95 28.87
N ALA A 56 -9.40 -2.89 29.68
CA ALA A 56 -7.98 -2.96 30.02
C ALA A 56 -7.11 -3.62 28.95
N LEU A 57 -7.72 -4.45 28.10
CA LEU A 57 -7.07 -5.08 26.94
C LEU A 57 -7.17 -4.21 25.68
N ALA A 58 -8.09 -3.24 25.64
CA ALA A 58 -8.12 -2.23 24.60
C ALA A 58 -6.83 -1.40 24.72
N GLU A 59 -5.89 -1.60 23.83
CA GLU A 59 -4.78 -0.67 23.68
C GLU A 59 -5.38 0.73 23.45
N PRO A 60 -4.86 1.80 24.10
CA PRO A 60 -5.35 3.14 23.83
C PRO A 60 -5.21 3.38 22.33
N GLU A 61 -6.31 3.69 21.63
CA GLU A 61 -6.25 4.10 20.24
C GLU A 61 -5.22 5.22 20.16
N ALA A 62 -4.10 4.94 19.49
CA ALA A 62 -3.06 5.93 19.32
C ALA A 62 -3.68 7.12 18.58
N GLU A 63 -3.54 8.34 19.14
CA GLU A 63 -4.05 9.54 18.48
C GLU A 63 -3.46 9.61 17.06
N VAL A 64 -4.34 9.54 16.06
CA VAL A 64 -3.95 9.70 14.67
C VAL A 64 -3.79 11.19 14.40
N GLY A 65 -2.55 11.62 14.14
CA GLY A 65 -2.23 13.04 13.92
C GLY A 65 -0.78 13.19 13.44
N GLY A 66 -0.30 14.44 13.42
CA GLY A 66 1.05 14.75 12.95
C GLY A 66 1.18 14.68 11.43
N THR A 67 2.40 14.50 10.93
CA THR A 67 2.71 14.44 9.50
C THR A 67 2.96 13.00 9.07
N LEU A 68 2.38 12.59 7.96
CA LEU A 68 2.60 11.31 7.28
C LEU A 68 3.38 11.55 6.00
N VAL A 69 4.55 10.94 5.87
CA VAL A 69 5.40 11.03 4.67
C VAL A 69 5.20 9.79 3.80
N ILE A 70 4.63 9.98 2.62
CA ILE A 70 4.34 8.91 1.66
C ILE A 70 5.34 8.96 0.49
N TYR A 71 6.09 7.88 0.27
CA TYR A 71 6.80 7.67 -0.98
C TYR A 71 5.88 6.92 -1.94
N SER A 72 5.33 7.64 -2.92
CA SER A 72 4.35 7.12 -3.85
C SER A 72 4.95 6.78 -5.21
N GLY A 73 4.99 5.50 -5.52
CA GLY A 73 5.25 4.97 -6.86
C GLY A 73 4.04 5.04 -7.78
N ARG A 74 2.87 5.39 -7.22
CA ARG A 74 1.63 5.64 -7.95
C ARG A 74 1.69 6.99 -8.66
N LYS A 75 1.09 7.09 -9.85
CA LYS A 75 0.99 8.36 -10.55
C LYS A 75 0.07 9.30 -9.76
N GLU A 76 0.52 10.54 -9.52
CA GLU A 76 -0.23 11.56 -8.79
C GLU A 76 -1.69 11.68 -9.27
N SER A 77 -1.92 11.78 -10.58
CA SER A 77 -3.27 11.88 -11.17
C SER A 77 -4.18 10.66 -10.97
N LEU A 78 -3.72 9.61 -10.28
CA LEU A 78 -4.51 8.42 -9.95
C LEU A 78 -4.85 8.36 -8.46
N VAL A 79 -4.06 9.00 -7.61
CA VAL A 79 -4.16 8.80 -6.15
C VAL A 79 -4.20 10.10 -5.35
N ALA A 80 -3.98 11.27 -5.99
CA ALA A 80 -3.95 12.54 -5.26
C ALA A 80 -5.28 12.81 -4.53
N ASP A 81 -6.41 12.57 -5.18
CA ASP A 81 -7.73 12.80 -4.58
C ASP A 81 -7.99 11.85 -3.41
N ILE A 82 -7.58 10.58 -3.50
CA ILE A 82 -7.68 9.58 -2.42
C ILE A 82 -6.84 10.02 -1.22
N ILE A 83 -5.60 10.47 -1.46
CA ILE A 83 -4.70 10.94 -0.41
C ILE A 83 -5.24 12.23 0.24
N ALA A 84 -5.79 13.14 -0.56
CA ALA A 84 -6.41 14.38 -0.06
C ALA A 84 -7.67 14.10 0.79
N GLU A 85 -8.48 13.10 0.41
CA GLU A 85 -9.62 12.65 1.19
C GLU A 85 -9.16 12.09 2.55
N PHE A 86 -8.12 11.24 2.57
CA PHE A 86 -7.52 10.76 3.81
C PHE A 86 -7.06 11.92 4.70
N ALA A 87 -6.27 12.85 4.17
CA ALA A 87 -5.78 14.01 4.93
C ALA A 87 -6.94 14.83 5.53
N THR A 88 -8.02 15.02 4.74
CA THR A 88 -9.19 15.80 5.19
C THR A 88 -9.98 15.09 6.28
N THR A 89 -10.17 13.78 6.13
CA THR A 89 -11.03 13.00 7.06
C THR A 89 -10.31 12.62 8.34
N SER A 90 -8.99 12.37 8.28
CA SER A 90 -8.19 12.01 9.45
C SER A 90 -7.61 13.20 10.21
N GLY A 91 -7.48 14.36 9.56
CA GLY A 91 -6.78 15.52 10.12
C GLY A 91 -5.24 15.38 10.12
N VAL A 92 -4.70 14.32 9.50
CA VAL A 92 -3.25 14.10 9.35
C VAL A 92 -2.71 15.01 8.25
N GLU A 93 -1.59 15.69 8.51
CA GLU A 93 -0.84 16.38 7.47
C GLU A 93 -0.11 15.37 6.60
N VAL A 94 -0.25 15.46 5.27
CA VAL A 94 0.34 14.47 4.36
C VAL A 94 1.35 15.12 3.43
N GLU A 95 2.58 14.59 3.43
CA GLU A 95 3.63 14.93 2.48
C GLU A 95 3.85 13.76 1.51
N VAL A 96 3.83 14.03 0.19
CA VAL A 96 3.97 12.98 -0.82
C VAL A 96 5.14 13.23 -1.74
N ARG A 97 6.02 12.25 -1.86
CA ARG A 97 7.08 12.20 -2.87
C ARG A 97 6.68 11.26 -3.99
N TYR A 98 6.39 11.81 -5.16
CA TYR A 98 6.03 11.04 -6.35
C TYR A 98 7.24 10.71 -7.22
N ALA A 99 7.44 9.42 -7.56
CA ALA A 99 8.40 8.98 -8.58
C ALA A 99 8.01 7.58 -9.11
N LYS A 100 8.85 6.95 -9.96
CA LYS A 100 8.63 5.55 -10.36
C LYS A 100 8.88 4.60 -9.18
N SER A 101 8.04 3.58 -8.99
CA SER A 101 8.17 2.61 -7.89
C SER A 101 9.59 2.02 -7.76
N PRO A 102 10.26 1.54 -8.84
CA PRO A 102 11.61 1.00 -8.71
C PRO A 102 12.64 2.03 -8.24
N ALA A 103 12.50 3.30 -8.67
CA ALA A 103 13.41 4.37 -8.24
C ALA A 103 13.24 4.71 -6.76
N LEU A 104 11.98 4.79 -6.28
CA LEU A 104 11.70 5.02 -4.86
C LEU A 104 12.09 3.81 -4.00
N ALA A 105 11.87 2.59 -4.46
CA ALA A 105 12.34 1.40 -3.75
C ALA A 105 13.86 1.43 -3.57
N GLY A 106 14.62 1.76 -4.63
CA GLY A 106 16.06 1.97 -4.52
C GLY A 106 16.45 3.11 -3.56
N THR A 107 15.67 4.19 -3.52
CA THR A 107 15.88 5.28 -2.56
C THR A 107 15.67 4.79 -1.12
N VAL A 108 14.58 4.09 -0.84
CA VAL A 108 14.29 3.52 0.50
C VAL A 108 15.39 2.57 0.94
N VAL A 109 15.87 1.70 0.05
CA VAL A 109 16.99 0.77 0.35
C VAL A 109 18.27 1.54 0.69
N LEU A 110 18.57 2.61 -0.04
CA LEU A 110 19.76 3.44 0.23
C LEU A 110 19.64 4.26 1.52
N GLU A 111 18.45 4.76 1.83
CA GLU A 111 18.15 5.50 3.06
C GLU A 111 18.12 4.55 4.27
N GLY A 112 17.66 3.32 4.10
CA GLY A 112 17.62 2.30 5.15
C GLY A 112 16.86 2.77 6.39
N ALA A 113 17.46 2.56 7.57
CA ALA A 113 16.85 2.91 8.86
C ALA A 113 16.68 4.42 9.11
N ILE A 114 17.22 5.28 8.23
CA ILE A 114 17.09 6.74 8.34
C ILE A 114 16.15 7.31 7.26
N SER A 115 15.40 6.48 6.56
CA SER A 115 14.42 6.95 5.60
C SER A 115 13.40 7.86 6.29
N PRO A 116 13.11 9.04 5.73
CA PRO A 116 12.10 9.94 6.28
C PRO A 116 10.67 9.49 5.94
N ALA A 117 10.51 8.49 5.04
CA ALA A 117 9.20 8.02 4.65
C ALA A 117 8.60 7.11 5.73
N ASP A 118 7.31 7.28 5.97
CA ASP A 118 6.51 6.40 6.82
C ASP A 118 5.93 5.24 6.01
N VAL A 119 5.49 5.54 4.78
CA VAL A 119 4.79 4.59 3.92
C VAL A 119 5.43 4.55 2.54
N PHE A 120 5.57 3.33 2.00
CA PHE A 120 5.85 3.12 0.59
C PHE A 120 4.58 2.62 -0.12
N PHE A 121 4.00 3.46 -0.97
CA PHE A 121 2.80 3.17 -1.75
C PHE A 121 3.19 2.86 -3.20
N SER A 122 3.22 1.58 -3.54
CA SER A 122 3.76 1.10 -4.81
C SER A 122 2.69 0.87 -5.87
N GLN A 123 3.12 1.03 -7.11
CA GLN A 123 2.35 0.62 -8.28
C GLN A 123 2.46 -0.88 -8.57
N ASP A 124 3.44 -1.58 -8.02
CA ASP A 124 3.73 -2.99 -8.36
C ASP A 124 4.30 -3.76 -7.16
N PRO A 125 4.06 -5.08 -7.10
CA PRO A 125 4.52 -5.93 -6.01
C PRO A 125 6.03 -6.17 -6.04
N VAL A 126 6.70 -6.05 -7.19
CA VAL A 126 8.15 -6.29 -7.31
C VAL A 126 8.92 -5.25 -6.51
N SER A 127 8.54 -3.96 -6.64
CA SER A 127 9.15 -2.87 -5.88
C SER A 127 8.91 -3.01 -4.36
N LEU A 128 7.73 -3.50 -3.95
CA LEU A 128 7.44 -3.85 -2.56
C LEU A 128 8.32 -5.01 -2.07
N GLY A 129 8.44 -6.06 -2.89
CA GLY A 129 9.28 -7.21 -2.60
C GLY A 129 10.75 -6.87 -2.40
N VAL A 130 11.29 -5.88 -3.13
CA VAL A 130 12.66 -5.39 -2.94
C VAL A 130 12.85 -4.85 -1.53
N ILE A 131 11.96 -3.98 -1.06
CA ILE A 131 12.02 -3.38 0.29
C ILE A 131 11.79 -4.43 1.37
N ALA A 132 10.83 -5.34 1.15
CA ALA A 132 10.53 -6.45 2.07
C ALA A 132 11.74 -7.39 2.25
N LYS A 133 12.46 -7.70 1.16
CA LYS A 133 13.65 -8.55 1.18
C LYS A 133 14.79 -7.94 2.00
N GLU A 134 14.92 -6.61 2.00
CA GLU A 134 15.91 -5.89 2.81
C GLU A 134 15.47 -5.71 4.28
N GLY A 135 14.27 -6.20 4.66
CA GLY A 135 13.76 -6.11 6.03
C GLY A 135 13.41 -4.70 6.49
N LEU A 136 13.02 -3.84 5.55
CA LEU A 136 12.75 -2.41 5.80
C LEU A 136 11.27 -2.11 5.99
N PHE A 137 10.39 -3.11 6.02
CA PHE A 137 8.98 -2.98 6.38
C PHE A 137 8.70 -3.58 7.75
N ASP A 138 7.76 -2.99 8.46
CA ASP A 138 7.11 -3.64 9.60
C ASP A 138 6.09 -4.67 9.10
N ARG A 139 5.86 -5.72 9.89
CA ARG A 139 4.76 -6.65 9.62
C ARG A 139 3.42 -5.96 9.93
N LEU A 140 2.48 -6.05 9.00
CA LEU A 140 1.12 -5.57 9.17
C LEU A 140 0.29 -6.54 10.02
N PRO A 141 -0.73 -6.06 10.76
CA PRO A 141 -1.62 -6.92 11.54
C PRO A 141 -2.53 -7.75 10.60
N ASP A 142 -2.91 -8.94 11.07
CA ASP A 142 -3.75 -9.85 10.30
C ASP A 142 -5.12 -9.23 9.97
N SER A 143 -5.66 -8.35 10.83
CA SER A 143 -6.89 -7.59 10.57
C SER A 143 -6.85 -6.74 9.30
N VAL A 144 -5.68 -6.31 8.86
CA VAL A 144 -5.49 -5.56 7.61
C VAL A 144 -5.20 -6.52 6.45
N LEU A 145 -4.40 -7.56 6.68
CA LEU A 145 -4.02 -8.53 5.66
C LEU A 145 -5.22 -9.35 5.17
N ASP A 146 -6.17 -9.67 6.07
CA ASP A 146 -7.36 -10.46 5.78
C ASP A 146 -8.44 -9.68 4.99
N ASN A 147 -8.29 -8.36 4.81
CA ASN A 147 -9.23 -7.54 4.05
C ASN A 147 -9.18 -7.78 2.54
N VAL A 148 -8.12 -8.38 2.05
CA VAL A 148 -7.90 -8.60 0.61
C VAL A 148 -7.58 -10.07 0.31
N PRO A 149 -7.73 -10.53 -0.95
CA PRO A 149 -7.39 -11.89 -1.32
C PRO A 149 -5.90 -12.21 -1.05
N ALA A 150 -5.63 -13.46 -0.66
CA ALA A 150 -4.28 -13.92 -0.30
C ALA A 150 -3.21 -13.66 -1.38
N TRP A 151 -3.58 -13.64 -2.67
CA TRP A 151 -2.65 -13.31 -3.75
C TRP A 151 -2.23 -11.83 -3.78
N ALA A 152 -2.97 -10.97 -3.08
CA ALA A 152 -2.68 -9.52 -2.96
C ALA A 152 -1.94 -9.18 -1.66
N VAL A 153 -1.38 -10.15 -0.96
CA VAL A 153 -0.68 -9.99 0.32
C VAL A 153 0.73 -10.55 0.22
N ASP A 154 1.70 -9.89 0.84
CA ASP A 154 3.02 -10.48 1.04
C ASP A 154 2.94 -11.72 1.92
N LYS A 155 3.64 -12.79 1.53
CA LYS A 155 3.63 -14.07 2.28
C LYS A 155 4.08 -13.97 3.74
N ASN A 156 4.83 -12.93 4.10
CA ASN A 156 5.30 -12.65 5.47
C ASN A 156 4.52 -11.48 6.10
N GLY A 157 3.54 -10.90 5.40
CA GLY A 157 2.69 -9.82 5.88
C GLY A 157 3.36 -8.43 5.89
N TYR A 158 4.39 -8.19 5.10
CA TYR A 158 5.10 -6.92 5.08
C TYR A 158 4.42 -5.83 4.24
N TRP A 159 3.54 -6.20 3.33
CA TRP A 159 2.75 -5.27 2.55
C TRP A 159 1.40 -5.89 2.17
N VAL A 160 0.44 -5.04 1.83
CA VAL A 160 -0.91 -5.42 1.44
C VAL A 160 -1.32 -4.71 0.17
N GLY A 161 -2.13 -5.37 -0.66
CA GLY A 161 -2.70 -4.82 -1.87
C GLY A 161 -3.76 -3.75 -1.58
N THR A 162 -3.86 -2.77 -2.47
CA THR A 162 -4.86 -1.68 -2.36
C THR A 162 -5.86 -1.69 -3.50
N SER A 163 -5.42 -2.07 -4.71
CA SER A 163 -6.26 -2.19 -5.91
C SER A 163 -5.62 -3.13 -6.92
N GLY A 164 -6.43 -3.80 -7.74
CA GLY A 164 -5.99 -4.73 -8.77
C GLY A 164 -5.81 -4.07 -10.14
N ARG A 165 -4.74 -4.41 -10.84
CA ARG A 165 -4.46 -3.86 -12.17
C ARG A 165 -4.11 -4.98 -13.13
N SER A 166 -4.91 -5.14 -14.19
CA SER A 166 -4.62 -6.14 -15.22
C SER A 166 -3.68 -5.60 -16.28
N ARG A 167 -2.76 -6.45 -16.73
CA ARG A 167 -2.12 -6.26 -18.02
C ARG A 167 -3.16 -6.47 -19.12
N SER A 168 -3.06 -5.68 -20.17
CA SER A 168 -3.89 -5.77 -21.36
C SER A 168 -3.13 -5.24 -22.58
N LEU A 169 -3.69 -5.48 -23.74
CA LEU A 169 -3.33 -4.75 -24.93
C LEU A 169 -4.32 -3.59 -25.11
N VAL A 170 -3.85 -2.42 -25.57
CA VAL A 170 -4.70 -1.46 -26.27
C VAL A 170 -4.53 -1.72 -27.75
N ILE A 171 -5.62 -1.75 -28.49
CA ILE A 171 -5.58 -1.84 -29.95
C ILE A 171 -6.29 -0.66 -30.60
N ASP A 172 -5.81 -0.26 -31.79
CA ASP A 172 -6.54 0.59 -32.72
C ASP A 172 -7.56 -0.29 -33.47
N THR A 173 -8.86 -0.05 -33.23
CA THR A 173 -9.93 -0.88 -33.80
C THR A 173 -10.16 -0.63 -35.28
N ARG A 174 -9.48 0.36 -35.88
CA ARG A 174 -9.52 0.62 -37.33
C ARG A 174 -8.62 -0.33 -38.11
N ASP A 175 -7.48 -0.70 -37.51
CA ASP A 175 -6.40 -1.44 -38.16
C ASP A 175 -6.14 -2.83 -37.57
N VAL A 176 -6.74 -3.15 -36.40
CA VAL A 176 -6.56 -4.43 -35.73
C VAL A 176 -7.91 -5.06 -35.38
N THR A 177 -8.10 -6.30 -35.78
CA THR A 177 -9.28 -7.12 -35.46
C THR A 177 -8.96 -8.16 -34.39
N ASP A 178 -9.98 -8.63 -33.65
CA ASP A 178 -9.79 -9.67 -32.63
C ASP A 178 -9.24 -10.97 -33.21
N ALA A 179 -9.61 -11.30 -34.46
CA ALA A 179 -9.16 -12.52 -35.14
C ALA A 179 -7.66 -12.52 -35.49
N GLU A 180 -7.00 -11.36 -35.50
CA GLU A 180 -5.57 -11.23 -35.73
C GLU A 180 -4.75 -11.45 -34.46
N LEU A 181 -5.36 -11.24 -33.29
CA LEU A 181 -4.66 -11.26 -32.02
C LEU A 181 -4.33 -12.69 -31.58
N PRO A 182 -3.19 -12.90 -30.91
CA PRO A 182 -2.85 -14.18 -30.36
C PRO A 182 -3.62 -14.44 -29.06
N SER A 183 -3.72 -15.71 -28.65
CA SER A 183 -4.31 -16.10 -27.38
C SER A 183 -3.42 -15.74 -26.19
N ASP A 184 -2.10 -15.70 -26.36
CA ASP A 184 -1.14 -15.42 -25.30
C ASP A 184 -0.08 -14.37 -25.71
N ILE A 185 0.71 -13.95 -24.73
CA ILE A 185 1.75 -12.92 -24.91
C ILE A 185 2.86 -13.35 -25.89
N TYR A 186 3.16 -14.64 -25.96
CA TYR A 186 4.22 -15.17 -26.81
C TYR A 186 3.88 -15.07 -28.29
N GLY A 187 2.61 -15.17 -28.64
CA GLY A 187 2.13 -15.04 -29.99
C GLY A 187 2.32 -13.65 -30.60
N LEU A 188 2.63 -12.62 -29.80
CA LEU A 188 3.02 -11.29 -30.30
C LEU A 188 4.40 -11.27 -30.97
N ALA A 189 5.19 -12.33 -30.83
CA ALA A 189 6.45 -12.51 -31.53
C ALA A 189 6.30 -13.01 -32.99
N ASP A 190 5.08 -13.10 -33.52
CA ASP A 190 4.81 -13.45 -34.92
C ASP A 190 5.19 -12.29 -35.86
N GLU A 191 5.75 -12.62 -37.03
CA GLU A 191 6.18 -11.68 -38.08
C GLU A 191 5.07 -10.70 -38.51
N LYS A 192 3.81 -11.10 -38.44
CA LYS A 192 2.65 -10.24 -38.77
C LYS A 192 2.54 -9.01 -37.88
N PHE A 193 3.21 -8.98 -36.72
CA PHE A 193 3.24 -7.84 -35.80
C PHE A 193 4.48 -6.94 -35.97
N ARG A 194 5.28 -7.14 -37.00
CA ARG A 194 6.47 -6.31 -37.31
C ARG A 194 6.11 -4.84 -37.37
N ASN A 195 6.81 -4.02 -36.56
CA ASN A 195 6.62 -2.56 -36.42
C ASN A 195 5.21 -2.13 -35.98
N ARG A 196 4.38 -3.04 -35.47
CA ARG A 196 3.00 -2.76 -35.05
C ARG A 196 2.86 -2.66 -33.52
N LEU A 197 3.90 -3.00 -32.77
CA LEU A 197 3.86 -3.07 -31.31
C LEU A 197 4.38 -1.81 -30.65
N GLY A 198 3.79 -1.42 -29.53
CA GLY A 198 4.27 -0.40 -28.61
C GLY A 198 4.60 -0.98 -27.25
N LEU A 199 5.74 -0.61 -26.70
CA LEU A 199 6.22 -1.07 -25.40
C LEU A 199 6.68 0.09 -24.53
N ALA A 200 6.64 -0.09 -23.21
CA ALA A 200 7.25 0.79 -22.23
C ALA A 200 8.23 -0.02 -21.36
N PRO A 201 9.42 -0.37 -21.85
CA PRO A 201 10.32 -1.34 -21.21
C PRO A 201 10.78 -0.94 -19.80
N THR A 202 10.87 0.36 -19.52
CA THR A 202 11.26 0.89 -18.20
C THR A 202 10.10 1.12 -17.24
N ASN A 203 8.87 0.73 -17.63
CA ASN A 203 7.70 0.84 -16.76
C ASN A 203 7.64 -0.35 -15.79
N GLY A 204 7.38 -0.09 -14.50
CA GLY A 204 7.34 -1.12 -13.45
C GLY A 204 6.39 -2.27 -13.75
N SER A 205 5.22 -2.00 -14.38
CA SER A 205 4.27 -3.05 -14.73
C SER A 205 4.74 -3.94 -15.90
N PHE A 206 5.53 -3.40 -16.82
CA PHE A 206 6.16 -4.21 -17.87
C PHE A 206 7.27 -5.09 -17.28
N ILE A 207 8.09 -4.52 -16.39
CA ILE A 207 9.15 -5.27 -15.68
C ILE A 207 8.53 -6.39 -14.84
N ALA A 208 7.43 -6.12 -14.12
CA ALA A 208 6.73 -7.14 -13.34
C ALA A 208 6.15 -8.25 -14.22
N MET A 209 5.61 -7.91 -15.40
CA MET A 209 5.15 -8.92 -16.37
C MET A 209 6.31 -9.83 -16.83
N VAL A 210 7.45 -9.25 -17.19
CA VAL A 210 8.62 -10.01 -17.58
C VAL A 210 9.15 -10.89 -16.43
N ALA A 211 9.16 -10.38 -15.19
CA ALA A 211 9.54 -11.17 -14.02
C ALA A 211 8.59 -12.36 -13.80
N CYS A 212 7.29 -12.16 -13.94
CA CYS A 212 6.29 -13.22 -13.92
C CYS A 212 6.59 -14.28 -15.01
N MET A 213 6.85 -13.85 -16.23
CA MET A 213 7.18 -14.77 -17.34
C MET A 213 8.43 -15.59 -17.05
N ILE A 214 9.48 -14.99 -16.48
CA ILE A 214 10.71 -15.69 -16.09
C ILE A 214 10.44 -16.75 -15.03
N GLU A 215 9.66 -16.42 -14.03
CA GLU A 215 9.30 -17.34 -12.94
C GLU A 215 8.43 -18.50 -13.42
N SER A 216 7.46 -18.24 -14.31
CA SER A 216 6.53 -19.27 -14.78
C SER A 216 7.07 -20.11 -15.94
N ASP A 217 7.83 -19.51 -16.87
CA ASP A 217 8.17 -20.12 -18.16
C ASP A 217 9.69 -20.31 -18.37
N GLY A 218 10.50 -19.74 -17.49
CA GLY A 218 11.96 -19.80 -17.53
C GLY A 218 12.64 -18.68 -18.32
N GLU A 219 13.84 -18.32 -17.89
CA GLU A 219 14.61 -17.18 -18.42
C GLU A 219 14.92 -17.33 -19.92
N GLU A 220 15.28 -18.53 -20.38
CA GLU A 220 15.66 -18.78 -21.77
C GLU A 220 14.51 -18.46 -22.74
N LYS A 221 13.30 -18.97 -22.46
CA LYS A 221 12.11 -18.73 -23.28
C LYS A 221 11.73 -17.24 -23.32
N VAL A 222 11.85 -16.56 -22.21
CA VAL A 222 11.53 -15.12 -22.11
C VAL A 222 12.56 -14.27 -22.83
N LEU A 223 13.84 -14.61 -22.72
CA LEU A 223 14.92 -13.93 -23.44
C LEU A 223 14.75 -14.09 -24.97
N ASP A 224 14.39 -15.29 -25.43
CA ASP A 224 14.10 -15.55 -26.85
C ASP A 224 12.92 -14.69 -27.34
N TRP A 225 11.82 -14.65 -26.57
CA TRP A 225 10.67 -13.79 -26.86
C TRP A 225 11.06 -12.31 -26.95
N LEU A 226 11.78 -11.78 -25.95
CA LEU A 226 12.24 -10.38 -25.94
C LEU A 226 13.15 -10.06 -27.12
N THR A 227 14.03 -11.00 -27.46
CA THR A 227 14.95 -10.88 -28.61
C THR A 227 14.17 -10.82 -29.91
N THR A 228 13.16 -11.69 -30.07
CA THR A 228 12.28 -11.72 -31.24
C THR A 228 11.48 -10.43 -31.37
N ILE A 229 10.82 -9.97 -30.28
CA ILE A 229 10.09 -8.69 -30.26
C ILE A 229 11.00 -7.53 -30.65
N ASN A 230 12.23 -7.50 -30.13
CA ASN A 230 13.20 -6.46 -30.50
C ASN A 230 13.60 -6.55 -32.00
N GLY A 231 13.74 -7.75 -32.54
CA GLY A 231 14.03 -7.98 -33.97
C GLY A 231 12.87 -7.63 -34.91
N LEU A 232 11.62 -7.75 -34.44
CA LEU A 232 10.45 -7.29 -35.17
C LEU A 232 10.36 -5.77 -35.24
N GLY A 233 10.97 -5.05 -34.29
CA GLY A 233 10.81 -3.61 -34.11
C GLY A 233 9.53 -3.25 -33.37
N TYR A 234 9.64 -2.24 -32.51
CA TYR A 234 8.49 -1.69 -31.76
C TYR A 234 8.68 -0.19 -31.51
N GLY A 235 7.57 0.51 -31.27
CA GLY A 235 7.61 1.87 -30.77
C GLY A 235 7.96 1.85 -29.26
N GLU A 236 9.04 2.55 -28.88
CA GLU A 236 9.40 2.70 -27.49
C GLU A 236 8.68 3.90 -26.86
N TYR A 237 7.97 3.67 -25.76
CA TYR A 237 7.22 4.68 -25.03
C TYR A 237 7.71 4.80 -23.59
N PRO A 238 7.72 6.03 -23.02
CA PRO A 238 8.16 6.22 -21.64
C PRO A 238 7.17 5.67 -20.60
N LYS A 239 5.89 5.50 -20.99
CA LYS A 239 4.76 5.13 -20.09
C LYS A 239 3.62 4.48 -20.90
N ASN A 240 2.58 3.98 -20.19
CA ASN A 240 1.39 3.41 -20.82
C ASN A 240 0.50 4.49 -21.49
N SER A 241 0.28 5.65 -20.85
CA SER A 241 -0.61 6.70 -21.40
C SER A 241 -0.23 7.16 -22.82
N PRO A 242 1.06 7.40 -23.17
CA PRO A 242 1.42 7.73 -24.56
C PRO A 242 1.13 6.61 -25.57
N GLN A 243 1.15 5.33 -25.16
CA GLN A 243 0.78 4.23 -26.05
C GLN A 243 -0.72 4.29 -26.37
N VAL A 244 -1.57 4.53 -25.35
CA VAL A 244 -3.02 4.65 -25.53
C VAL A 244 -3.35 5.86 -26.40
N ALA A 245 -2.68 6.99 -26.19
CA ALA A 245 -2.87 8.19 -27.02
C ALA A 245 -2.46 7.94 -28.48
N ALA A 246 -1.34 7.25 -28.71
CA ALA A 246 -0.87 6.88 -30.04
C ALA A 246 -1.85 5.92 -30.75
N ALA A 247 -2.39 4.93 -30.04
CA ALA A 247 -3.40 4.04 -30.60
C ALA A 247 -4.69 4.80 -30.95
N ALA A 248 -5.17 5.67 -30.09
CA ALA A 248 -6.35 6.50 -30.37
C ALA A 248 -6.13 7.42 -31.59
N ALA A 249 -4.90 7.92 -31.78
CA ALA A 249 -4.53 8.77 -32.93
C ALA A 249 -4.28 7.97 -34.23
N GLY A 250 -4.17 6.65 -34.22
CA GLY A 250 -3.81 5.83 -35.38
C GLY A 250 -2.32 5.77 -35.66
N GLU A 251 -1.51 6.02 -34.65
CA GLU A 251 -0.04 6.00 -34.74
C GLU A 251 0.56 4.70 -34.19
N LEU A 252 -0.26 3.86 -33.57
CA LEU A 252 0.11 2.61 -32.95
C LEU A 252 -1.02 1.58 -33.08
N ASP A 253 -0.72 0.42 -33.63
CA ASP A 253 -1.71 -0.65 -33.80
C ASP A 253 -2.02 -1.35 -32.47
N ILE A 254 -0.96 -1.76 -31.72
CA ILE A 254 -1.07 -2.59 -30.52
C ILE A 254 -0.11 -2.07 -29.45
N GLY A 255 -0.60 -1.65 -28.30
CA GLY A 255 0.22 -1.23 -27.17
C GLY A 255 0.11 -2.21 -25.99
N MET A 256 1.21 -2.55 -25.33
CA MET A 256 1.22 -3.36 -24.10
C MET A 256 1.09 -2.46 -22.89
N ILE A 257 -0.11 -2.42 -22.27
CA ILE A 257 -0.47 -1.46 -21.24
C ILE A 257 -1.12 -2.11 -20.00
N ASN A 258 -1.49 -1.29 -19.03
CA ASN A 258 -2.48 -1.66 -18.03
C ASN A 258 -3.86 -1.16 -18.47
N HIS A 259 -4.88 -1.95 -18.25
CA HIS A 259 -6.24 -1.80 -18.75
C HIS A 259 -6.90 -0.43 -18.46
N TYR A 260 -6.71 0.12 -17.27
CA TYR A 260 -7.38 1.34 -16.83
C TYR A 260 -7.00 2.59 -17.64
N TYR A 261 -5.86 2.61 -18.32
CA TYR A 261 -5.50 3.74 -19.17
C TYR A 261 -6.40 3.87 -20.37
N THR A 262 -6.80 2.76 -21.01
CA THR A 262 -7.78 2.74 -22.09
C THR A 262 -9.16 3.13 -21.57
N LEU A 263 -9.58 2.57 -20.43
CA LEU A 263 -10.90 2.82 -19.85
C LEU A 263 -11.07 4.31 -19.49
N ARG A 264 -10.05 4.97 -19.00
CA ARG A 264 -10.07 6.41 -18.74
C ARG A 264 -10.29 7.24 -20.01
N VAL A 265 -9.66 6.87 -21.12
CA VAL A 265 -9.89 7.56 -22.41
C VAL A 265 -11.31 7.31 -22.89
N LEU A 266 -11.81 6.07 -22.80
CA LEU A 266 -13.17 5.72 -23.20
C LEU A 266 -14.25 6.36 -22.31
N ALA A 267 -13.96 6.62 -21.05
CA ALA A 267 -14.84 7.37 -20.16
C ALA A 267 -14.93 8.86 -20.51
N GLU A 268 -13.86 9.45 -21.04
CA GLU A 268 -13.84 10.83 -21.54
C GLU A 268 -14.40 10.92 -22.96
N ASP A 269 -14.09 9.96 -23.83
CA ASP A 269 -14.57 9.86 -25.21
C ASP A 269 -14.88 8.40 -25.58
N SER A 270 -16.13 8.01 -25.42
CA SER A 270 -16.61 6.66 -25.74
C SER A 270 -16.55 6.32 -27.25
N SER A 271 -16.32 7.33 -28.13
CA SER A 271 -16.17 7.14 -29.57
C SER A 271 -14.72 6.91 -30.01
N ALA A 272 -13.75 6.99 -29.10
CA ALA A 272 -12.34 6.74 -29.41
C ALA A 272 -12.16 5.35 -30.02
N PRO A 273 -11.47 5.20 -31.17
CA PRO A 273 -11.38 3.94 -31.90
C PRO A 273 -10.35 2.98 -31.28
N ILE A 274 -10.43 2.79 -29.98
CA ILE A 274 -9.55 1.90 -29.19
C ILE A 274 -10.36 0.99 -28.30
N LYS A 275 -9.78 -0.15 -27.92
CA LYS A 275 -10.31 -1.00 -26.85
C LYS A 275 -9.20 -1.75 -26.15
N ASN A 276 -9.51 -2.24 -24.92
CA ASN A 276 -8.69 -3.23 -24.27
C ASN A 276 -8.92 -4.62 -24.88
N VAL A 277 -7.83 -5.39 -24.96
CA VAL A 277 -7.88 -6.83 -25.20
C VAL A 277 -7.13 -7.53 -24.09
N TYR A 278 -7.80 -8.48 -23.46
CA TYR A 278 -7.22 -9.33 -22.43
C TYR A 278 -6.89 -10.68 -23.07
N LEU A 279 -5.64 -11.08 -22.94
CA LEU A 279 -5.19 -12.38 -23.43
C LEU A 279 -5.77 -13.51 -22.56
N ASP A 280 -5.80 -14.74 -23.09
CA ASP A 280 -6.50 -15.88 -22.45
C ASP A 280 -5.81 -16.41 -21.16
N GLY A 281 -4.81 -15.70 -20.65
CA GLY A 281 -4.13 -16.08 -19.42
C GLY A 281 -2.63 -15.76 -19.43
N GLY A 282 -1.93 -16.36 -18.50
CA GLY A 282 -0.50 -16.14 -18.30
C GLY A 282 -0.13 -14.72 -17.88
N CYS A 283 1.15 -14.42 -17.89
CA CYS A 283 1.67 -13.14 -17.44
C CYS A 283 1.26 -11.95 -18.31
N GLY A 284 0.86 -12.20 -19.57
CA GLY A 284 0.36 -11.18 -20.49
C GLY A 284 -1.01 -10.60 -20.11
N ALA A 285 -1.80 -11.34 -19.32
CA ALA A 285 -3.10 -10.92 -18.79
C ALA A 285 -3.11 -10.83 -17.25
N MET A 286 -1.94 -10.86 -16.63
CA MET A 286 -1.81 -10.91 -15.18
C MET A 286 -2.50 -9.74 -14.48
N VAL A 287 -3.14 -10.02 -13.35
CA VAL A 287 -3.60 -9.01 -12.41
C VAL A 287 -2.55 -8.83 -11.32
N MET A 288 -2.09 -7.62 -11.16
CA MET A 288 -1.12 -7.23 -10.13
C MET A 288 -1.77 -6.32 -9.11
N PRO A 289 -1.52 -6.49 -7.82
CA PRO A 289 -1.90 -5.47 -6.86
C PRO A 289 -0.99 -4.24 -6.99
N ALA A 290 -1.57 -3.04 -6.92
CA ALA A 290 -0.88 -1.95 -6.27
C ALA A 290 -0.88 -2.25 -4.78
N GLY A 291 0.11 -1.83 -4.04
CA GLY A 291 0.18 -2.19 -2.62
C GLY A 291 0.93 -1.17 -1.80
N VAL A 292 0.83 -1.34 -0.49
CA VAL A 292 1.35 -0.41 0.50
C VAL A 292 1.98 -1.17 1.67
N GLY A 293 3.06 -0.64 2.21
CA GLY A 293 3.70 -1.14 3.42
C GLY A 293 4.21 0.01 4.29
N ILE A 294 4.29 -0.23 5.59
CA ILE A 294 4.82 0.70 6.58
C ILE A 294 6.32 0.47 6.72
N LEU A 295 7.11 1.52 6.53
CA LEU A 295 8.55 1.40 6.70
C LEU A 295 8.90 1.26 8.19
N SER A 296 9.86 0.39 8.49
CA SER A 296 10.33 0.16 9.87
C SER A 296 10.95 1.43 10.49
N SER A 297 11.45 2.34 9.64
CA SER A 297 11.95 3.67 10.02
C SER A 297 10.85 4.69 10.35
N SER A 298 9.58 4.38 10.07
CA SER A 298 8.45 5.30 10.26
C SER A 298 8.43 5.91 11.65
N GLN A 299 8.28 7.23 11.69
CA GLN A 299 8.14 8.00 12.92
C GLN A 299 6.67 8.24 13.29
N ASN A 300 5.73 7.91 12.38
CA ASN A 300 4.30 8.08 12.59
C ASN A 300 3.52 6.82 12.17
N LYS A 301 3.81 5.70 12.83
CA LYS A 301 3.16 4.41 12.56
C LYS A 301 1.64 4.42 12.74
N PRO A 302 1.06 5.14 13.72
CA PRO A 302 -0.40 5.25 13.83
C PRO A 302 -1.04 5.88 12.58
N ALA A 303 -0.51 6.99 12.07
CA ALA A 303 -1.01 7.62 10.85
C ALA A 303 -0.76 6.75 9.60
N ALA A 304 0.37 6.03 9.56
CA ALA A 304 0.68 5.08 8.48
C ALA A 304 -0.33 3.93 8.44
N MET A 305 -0.71 3.39 9.61
CA MET A 305 -1.73 2.34 9.72
C MET A 305 -3.11 2.87 9.32
N ALA A 306 -3.52 4.02 9.85
CA ALA A 306 -4.78 4.65 9.49
C ALA A 306 -4.88 4.94 7.97
N PHE A 307 -3.77 5.28 7.33
CA PHE A 307 -3.74 5.44 5.88
C PHE A 307 -3.99 4.11 5.14
N ILE A 308 -3.38 3.00 5.59
CA ILE A 308 -3.63 1.68 5.00
C ILE A 308 -5.10 1.26 5.17
N GLU A 309 -5.65 1.42 6.38
CA GLU A 309 -7.06 1.12 6.67
C GLU A 309 -8.00 1.98 5.82
N PHE A 310 -7.67 3.27 5.65
CA PHE A 310 -8.41 4.16 4.76
C PHE A 310 -8.38 3.67 3.31
N LEU A 311 -7.23 3.22 2.78
CA LEU A 311 -7.13 2.67 1.42
C LEU A 311 -8.00 1.42 1.23
N HIS A 312 -8.35 0.70 2.32
CA HIS A 312 -9.28 -0.43 2.31
C HIS A 312 -10.73 -0.01 2.63
N SER A 313 -10.98 1.26 2.94
CA SER A 313 -12.34 1.76 3.19
C SER A 313 -13.19 1.68 1.93
N LYS A 314 -14.52 1.66 2.13
CA LYS A 314 -15.48 1.68 1.02
C LYS A 314 -15.25 2.88 0.09
N SER A 315 -15.04 4.09 0.64
CA SER A 315 -14.83 5.31 -0.14
C SER A 315 -13.61 5.20 -1.05
N ALA A 316 -12.46 4.79 -0.50
CA ALA A 316 -11.23 4.64 -1.28
C ALA A 316 -11.37 3.55 -2.35
N GLN A 317 -11.98 2.41 -2.02
CA GLN A 317 -12.19 1.31 -2.96
C GLN A 317 -13.17 1.68 -4.08
N GLU A 318 -14.25 2.41 -3.78
CA GLU A 318 -15.16 2.97 -4.79
C GLU A 318 -14.46 3.98 -5.69
N THR A 319 -13.53 4.77 -5.16
CA THR A 319 -12.71 5.69 -5.96
C THR A 319 -11.75 4.92 -6.86
N PHE A 320 -11.10 3.86 -6.36
CA PHE A 320 -10.24 3.01 -7.20
C PHE A 320 -11.02 2.40 -8.37
N THR A 321 -12.23 1.89 -8.13
CA THR A 321 -12.98 1.23 -9.20
C THR A 321 -13.69 2.21 -10.14
N ASN A 322 -14.28 3.30 -9.63
CA ASN A 322 -15.14 4.18 -10.43
C ASN A 322 -14.42 5.37 -11.07
N THR A 323 -13.28 5.80 -10.51
CA THR A 323 -12.51 6.95 -11.02
C THR A 323 -11.19 6.53 -11.64
N VAL A 324 -10.52 5.54 -11.03
CA VAL A 324 -9.23 5.04 -11.52
C VAL A 324 -9.40 3.87 -12.48
N TYR A 325 -10.56 3.18 -12.42
CA TYR A 325 -10.89 1.96 -13.19
C TYR A 325 -9.96 0.79 -12.86
N GLU A 326 -9.56 0.66 -11.61
CA GLU A 326 -8.83 -0.50 -11.09
C GLU A 326 -9.81 -1.45 -10.38
N PHE A 327 -9.47 -2.73 -10.31
CA PHE A 327 -10.29 -3.73 -9.62
C PHE A 327 -10.23 -3.49 -8.11
N PRO A 328 -11.38 -3.44 -7.43
CA PRO A 328 -11.40 -3.39 -5.98
C PRO A 328 -10.86 -4.72 -5.42
N LEU A 329 -10.15 -4.67 -4.30
CA LEU A 329 -9.63 -5.86 -3.63
C LEU A 329 -10.39 -6.21 -2.36
N VAL A 330 -11.11 -5.26 -1.78
CA VAL A 330 -11.90 -5.47 -0.57
C VAL A 330 -13.25 -6.07 -0.93
N ALA A 331 -13.67 -7.09 -0.19
CA ALA A 331 -14.93 -7.78 -0.42
C ALA A 331 -16.14 -6.84 -0.27
N GLY A 332 -17.17 -7.06 -1.10
CA GLY A 332 -18.42 -6.28 -1.05
C GLY A 332 -18.38 -4.94 -1.79
N ILE A 333 -17.30 -4.65 -2.51
CA ILE A 333 -17.22 -3.51 -3.42
C ILE A 333 -17.47 -4.00 -4.85
N GLU A 334 -18.50 -3.45 -5.48
CA GLU A 334 -18.82 -3.82 -6.87
C GLU A 334 -17.84 -3.15 -7.84
N PRO A 335 -17.25 -3.91 -8.77
CA PRO A 335 -16.41 -3.34 -9.82
C PRO A 335 -17.22 -2.40 -10.72
N ASN A 336 -16.54 -1.38 -11.28
CA ASN A 336 -17.14 -0.54 -12.30
C ASN A 336 -17.57 -1.37 -13.53
N GLU A 337 -18.70 -1.03 -14.14
CA GLU A 337 -19.29 -1.77 -15.29
C GLU A 337 -18.37 -1.86 -16.54
N LEU A 338 -17.41 -0.94 -16.66
CA LEU A 338 -16.40 -0.97 -17.73
C LEU A 338 -15.28 -1.98 -17.48
N LEU A 339 -15.17 -2.50 -16.26
CA LEU A 339 -14.20 -3.53 -15.93
C LEU A 339 -14.70 -4.90 -16.40
N PRO A 340 -13.86 -5.73 -17.03
CA PRO A 340 -14.28 -7.06 -17.41
C PRO A 340 -14.45 -7.95 -16.18
N ASP A 341 -15.30 -8.96 -16.33
CA ASP A 341 -15.34 -10.07 -15.37
C ASP A 341 -14.12 -10.97 -15.62
N ILE A 342 -13.05 -10.72 -14.85
CA ILE A 342 -11.82 -11.50 -14.93
C ILE A 342 -11.61 -12.28 -13.64
N ASN A 343 -11.12 -13.50 -13.79
CA ASN A 343 -10.73 -14.28 -12.63
C ASN A 343 -9.46 -13.68 -11.99
N LEU A 344 -9.63 -12.93 -10.90
CA LEU A 344 -8.54 -12.29 -10.17
C LEU A 344 -7.59 -13.27 -9.47
N SER A 345 -7.90 -14.57 -9.47
CA SER A 345 -7.12 -15.60 -8.77
C SER A 345 -5.89 -16.10 -9.54
N LEU A 346 -5.62 -15.58 -10.75
CA LEU A 346 -4.70 -16.24 -11.70
C LEU A 346 -3.21 -15.93 -11.51
N ILE A 347 -2.76 -15.18 -10.49
CA ILE A 347 -1.31 -14.97 -10.35
C ILE A 347 -0.87 -14.94 -8.89
N HIS A 348 -0.25 -16.03 -8.50
CA HIS A 348 0.67 -16.06 -7.36
C HIS A 348 2.09 -15.81 -7.90
N ILE A 349 2.62 -14.61 -7.69
CA ILE A 349 4.05 -14.34 -7.88
C ILE A 349 4.73 -14.44 -6.52
#